data_0758e57e614730c6a8a5790d554997b4
#
_entry.id   0758e57e614730c6a8a5790d554997b4
#
_cell.length_a   1.000
_cell.length_b   1.000
_cell.length_c   1.000
_cell.angle_alpha   90.00
_cell.angle_beta   90.00
_cell.angle_gamma   90.00
#
_symmetry.space_group_name_H-M   'P 1'
#
loop_
_entity.id
_entity.type
_entity.pdbx_description
1 polymer ?
#
loop_
_entity_poly.entity_id
_entity_poly.type
_entity_poly.pdbx_seq_one_letter_code
_entity_poly.pdbx_strand_id
1 'polypeptide(L)'
;MKRYILIGIYSLIISFWGITHAQVLYRISGNSAVAPSYILATNRMMDMSFIDTIPNAFKCYAACNKVITEFAIQDYEAIGALRQAALLPDSVQLRNFYTNEQYLEIDQALRINLNMGLDKLGRMKPSYLAEMYRNELMKRWLNYDEDRSMETFFEKVALQSNIPVYGLDDVGETMYMIFDREPFHWQCEELLKVVEYPEKEVRFERSIREMYQYGRLTDMAYFVKAPDNQTSLSYSDYQVFAKRNKEWVKRLTPHLREGKAFITLNAIYLGGEDGLLAQLKAEGFRIKAVNK
;
A
#
# COMPACT_ATOMS: atom_id res chain seq x y z
N MET A 1 -46.48 53.31 26.10
CA MET A 1 -45.15 52.83 25.59
C MET A 1 -44.90 51.43 26.12
N LYS A 2 -45.09 50.41 25.27
CA LYS A 2 -44.83 49.03 25.65
C LYS A 2 -43.48 48.62 25.04
N ARG A 3 -42.47 48.33 25.90
CA ARG A 3 -41.16 47.78 25.49
C ARG A 3 -41.30 46.29 25.23
N TYR A 4 -41.06 45.88 24.01
CA TYR A 4 -40.90 44.45 23.65
C TYR A 4 -39.43 44.04 23.88
N ILE A 5 -39.23 43.12 24.81
CA ILE A 5 -37.94 42.47 25.05
C ILE A 5 -37.84 41.31 24.04
N LEU A 6 -36.93 41.42 23.04
CA LEU A 6 -36.57 40.36 22.15
C LEU A 6 -35.58 39.45 22.88
N ILE A 7 -36.00 38.24 23.24
CA ILE A 7 -35.12 37.20 23.75
C ILE A 7 -34.57 36.44 22.52
N GLY A 8 -33.33 36.72 22.17
CA GLY A 8 -32.61 35.96 21.15
C GLY A 8 -32.22 34.61 21.71
N ILE A 9 -32.83 33.55 21.16
CA ILE A 9 -32.41 32.18 21.42
C ILE A 9 -31.19 31.91 20.57
N TYR A 10 -30.00 31.92 21.16
CA TYR A 10 -28.78 31.40 20.57
C TYR A 10 -28.85 29.86 20.59
N SER A 11 -29.21 29.27 19.47
CA SER A 11 -29.06 27.81 19.26
C SER A 11 -27.58 27.48 19.19
N LEU A 12 -27.04 26.95 20.28
CA LEU A 12 -25.70 26.38 20.34
C LEU A 12 -25.71 25.10 19.50
N ILE A 13 -25.32 25.19 18.23
CA ILE A 13 -25.02 24.01 17.40
C ILE A 13 -23.73 23.43 17.96
N ILE A 14 -23.85 22.49 18.90
CA ILE A 14 -22.76 21.65 19.32
C ILE A 14 -22.54 20.70 18.15
N SER A 15 -21.60 21.05 17.28
CA SER A 15 -21.05 20.11 16.30
C SER A 15 -20.39 18.99 17.10
N PHE A 16 -21.09 17.88 17.24
CA PHE A 16 -20.47 16.63 17.66
C PHE A 16 -19.41 16.27 16.60
N TRP A 17 -18.19 16.66 16.86
CA TRP A 17 -17.04 16.07 16.19
C TRP A 17 -16.93 14.63 16.70
N GLY A 18 -17.78 13.75 16.13
CA GLY A 18 -17.60 12.34 16.31
C GLY A 18 -16.22 12.01 15.78
N ILE A 19 -15.40 11.35 16.59
CA ILE A 19 -14.14 10.73 16.13
C ILE A 19 -14.55 9.79 15.00
N THR A 20 -14.38 10.27 13.76
CA THR A 20 -14.61 9.44 12.58
C THR A 20 -13.45 8.45 12.51
N HIS A 21 -13.70 7.23 12.96
CA HIS A 21 -12.74 6.17 12.78
C HIS A 21 -12.52 5.94 11.29
N ALA A 22 -11.27 5.71 10.91
CA ALA A 22 -10.92 5.41 9.53
C ALA A 22 -11.76 4.23 9.01
N GLN A 23 -12.46 4.45 7.90
CA GLN A 23 -13.27 3.41 7.27
C GLN A 23 -12.39 2.55 6.36
N VAL A 24 -11.62 1.65 6.95
CA VAL A 24 -10.62 0.82 6.26
C VAL A 24 -10.90 -0.68 6.38
N LEU A 25 -11.91 -1.08 7.17
CA LEU A 25 -12.31 -2.48 7.36
C LEU A 25 -13.71 -2.71 6.78
N TYR A 26 -13.85 -3.73 5.94
CA TYR A 26 -15.08 -4.06 5.24
C TYR A 26 -15.45 -5.53 5.42
N ARG A 27 -16.76 -5.78 5.60
CA ARG A 27 -17.35 -7.11 5.60
C ARG A 27 -17.84 -7.44 4.19
N ILE A 28 -17.48 -8.62 3.69
CA ILE A 28 -17.85 -9.15 2.40
C ILE A 28 -18.82 -10.33 2.61
N SER A 29 -19.93 -10.35 1.87
CA SER A 29 -20.96 -11.39 1.95
C SER A 29 -21.78 -11.44 0.67
N GLY A 30 -22.69 -12.40 0.53
CA GLY A 30 -23.48 -12.57 -0.70
C GLY A 30 -22.74 -13.37 -1.77
N ASN A 31 -23.22 -13.39 -3.00
CA ASN A 31 -22.68 -14.17 -4.11
C ASN A 31 -22.36 -15.64 -3.73
N SER A 32 -23.33 -16.32 -3.08
CA SER A 32 -23.19 -17.70 -2.59
C SER A 32 -22.12 -17.93 -1.51
N ALA A 33 -21.62 -16.88 -0.87
CA ALA A 33 -20.69 -17.02 0.26
C ALA A 33 -21.37 -17.72 1.45
N VAL A 34 -20.76 -18.82 1.93
CA VAL A 34 -21.25 -19.63 3.05
C VAL A 34 -21.18 -18.85 4.37
N ALA A 35 -20.14 -18.03 4.53
CA ALA A 35 -19.92 -17.19 5.70
C ALA A 35 -19.29 -15.85 5.28
N PRO A 36 -19.39 -14.81 6.10
CA PRO A 36 -18.72 -13.53 5.79
C PRO A 36 -17.20 -13.67 5.83
N SER A 37 -16.56 -12.92 4.95
CA SER A 37 -15.13 -12.61 4.97
C SER A 37 -14.92 -11.13 5.26
N TYR A 38 -13.69 -10.73 5.56
CA TYR A 38 -13.36 -9.35 5.87
C TYR A 38 -12.14 -8.91 5.07
N ILE A 39 -12.16 -7.66 4.61
CA ILE A 39 -11.02 -7.03 3.94
C ILE A 39 -10.61 -5.80 4.74
N LEU A 40 -9.35 -5.78 5.15
CA LEU A 40 -8.70 -4.65 5.77
C LEU A 40 -7.81 -3.97 4.73
N ALA A 41 -8.13 -2.72 4.43
CA ALA A 41 -7.19 -1.85 3.73
C ALA A 41 -5.99 -1.60 4.63
N THR A 42 -4.79 -1.86 4.16
CA THR A 42 -3.55 -1.61 4.90
C THR A 42 -2.76 -0.46 4.28
N ASN A 43 -1.83 0.08 5.03
CA ASN A 43 -0.84 1.03 4.53
C ASN A 43 0.52 0.67 5.13
N ARG A 44 1.49 0.37 4.27
CA ARG A 44 2.83 -0.05 4.66
C ARG A 44 3.51 0.93 5.64
N MET A 45 3.30 2.23 5.44
CA MET A 45 3.92 3.29 6.24
C MET A 45 3.20 3.56 7.58
N MET A 46 2.15 2.79 7.90
CA MET A 46 1.46 2.90 9.19
C MET A 46 2.03 1.90 10.18
N ASP A 47 2.25 2.35 11.41
CA ASP A 47 2.62 1.49 12.53
C ASP A 47 1.47 0.52 12.88
N MET A 48 1.79 -0.71 13.27
CA MET A 48 0.81 -1.74 13.62
C MET A 48 -0.13 -1.32 14.75
N SER A 49 0.29 -0.40 15.65
CA SER A 49 -0.57 0.13 16.70
C SER A 49 -1.80 0.88 16.16
N PHE A 50 -1.78 1.31 14.91
CA PHE A 50 -2.95 1.90 14.28
C PHE A 50 -4.12 0.91 14.16
N ILE A 51 -3.84 -0.40 14.14
CA ILE A 51 -4.85 -1.46 14.08
C ILE A 51 -5.78 -1.38 15.31
N ASP A 52 -5.27 -0.98 16.47
CA ASP A 52 -6.05 -0.82 17.71
C ASP A 52 -7.13 0.26 17.57
N THR A 53 -6.95 1.21 16.66
CA THR A 53 -7.92 2.28 16.38
C THR A 53 -9.02 1.84 15.41
N ILE A 54 -8.86 0.68 14.73
CA ILE A 54 -9.83 0.17 13.75
C ILE A 54 -10.88 -0.67 14.46
N PRO A 55 -12.15 -0.23 14.48
CA PRO A 55 -13.20 -0.95 15.21
C PRO A 55 -13.32 -2.40 14.76
N ASN A 56 -13.36 -3.30 15.73
CA ASN A 56 -13.54 -4.74 15.53
C ASN A 56 -12.47 -5.45 14.65
N ALA A 57 -11.31 -4.88 14.37
CA ALA A 57 -10.29 -5.49 13.52
C ALA A 57 -9.90 -6.90 14.02
N PHE A 58 -9.51 -7.03 15.27
CA PHE A 58 -9.13 -8.31 15.87
C PHE A 58 -10.31 -9.29 15.99
N LYS A 59 -11.53 -8.78 16.25
CA LYS A 59 -12.73 -9.63 16.29
C LYS A 59 -13.06 -10.20 14.90
N CYS A 60 -12.92 -9.39 13.85
CA CYS A 60 -13.10 -9.85 12.48
C CYS A 60 -12.04 -10.84 12.06
N TYR A 61 -10.78 -10.61 12.45
CA TYR A 61 -9.69 -11.57 12.24
C TYR A 61 -9.95 -12.90 12.95
N ALA A 62 -10.32 -12.88 14.23
CA ALA A 62 -10.61 -14.08 15.01
C ALA A 62 -11.81 -14.89 14.49
N ALA A 63 -12.70 -14.28 13.72
CA ALA A 63 -13.81 -14.98 13.06
C ALA A 63 -13.39 -15.71 11.76
N CYS A 64 -12.14 -15.55 11.32
CA CYS A 64 -11.61 -16.11 10.10
C CYS A 64 -10.69 -17.31 10.36
N ASN A 65 -10.50 -18.15 9.37
CA ASN A 65 -9.68 -19.35 9.44
C ASN A 65 -8.58 -19.39 8.37
N LYS A 66 -8.43 -18.33 7.60
CA LYS A 66 -7.36 -18.13 6.62
C LYS A 66 -7.07 -16.63 6.49
N VAL A 67 -5.83 -16.30 6.13
CA VAL A 67 -5.41 -14.95 5.75
C VAL A 67 -5.08 -14.93 4.27
N ILE A 68 -5.44 -13.85 3.60
CA ILE A 68 -5.09 -13.61 2.20
C ILE A 68 -4.41 -12.26 2.11
N THR A 69 -3.24 -12.23 1.48
CA THR A 69 -2.42 -11.03 1.30
C THR A 69 -2.05 -10.85 -0.18
N GLU A 70 -1.38 -9.76 -0.53
CA GLU A 70 -0.91 -9.55 -1.90
C GLU A 70 0.08 -10.63 -2.30
N PHE A 71 1.08 -10.85 -1.47
CA PHE A 71 2.14 -11.84 -1.65
C PHE A 71 2.45 -12.50 -0.31
N ALA A 72 2.42 -13.83 -0.26
CA ALA A 72 2.73 -14.57 0.97
C ALA A 72 4.25 -14.65 1.19
N ILE A 73 4.72 -14.11 2.31
CA ILE A 73 6.17 -13.97 2.63
C ILE A 73 6.84 -15.32 2.95
N GLN A 74 6.09 -16.41 3.06
CA GLN A 74 6.58 -17.71 3.55
C GLN A 74 7.45 -18.50 2.58
N ASP A 75 7.46 -18.12 1.31
CA ASP A 75 8.19 -18.86 0.28
C ASP A 75 9.65 -18.41 0.24
N TYR A 76 10.54 -19.18 0.90
CA TYR A 76 11.98 -18.92 0.89
C TYR A 76 12.59 -19.00 -0.53
N GLU A 77 12.05 -19.86 -1.40
CA GLU A 77 12.48 -19.94 -2.80
C GLU A 77 12.10 -18.64 -3.53
N ALA A 78 10.89 -18.14 -3.27
CA ALA A 78 10.43 -16.85 -3.77
C ALA A 78 11.31 -15.69 -3.31
N ILE A 79 11.69 -15.65 -2.05
CA ILE A 79 12.62 -14.62 -1.53
C ILE A 79 13.97 -14.70 -2.24
N GLY A 80 14.48 -15.89 -2.47
CA GLY A 80 15.71 -16.12 -3.24
C GLY A 80 15.60 -15.58 -4.68
N ALA A 81 14.48 -15.90 -5.35
CA ALA A 81 14.19 -15.44 -6.70
C ALA A 81 14.05 -13.92 -6.77
N LEU A 82 13.36 -13.28 -5.80
CA LEU A 82 13.24 -11.83 -5.69
C LEU A 82 14.61 -11.15 -5.54
N ARG A 83 15.51 -11.70 -4.74
CA ARG A 83 16.87 -11.16 -4.58
C ARG A 83 17.65 -11.23 -5.90
N GLN A 84 17.53 -12.30 -6.66
CA GLN A 84 18.17 -12.42 -7.98
C GLN A 84 17.55 -11.46 -9.00
N ALA A 85 16.22 -11.32 -8.99
CA ALA A 85 15.51 -10.40 -9.87
C ALA A 85 15.86 -8.93 -9.63
N ALA A 86 16.31 -8.58 -8.44
CA ALA A 86 16.77 -7.23 -8.09
C ALA A 86 18.12 -6.87 -8.74
N LEU A 87 18.84 -7.85 -9.32
CA LEU A 87 20.16 -7.63 -9.90
C LEU A 87 20.09 -7.30 -11.39
N LEU A 88 21.02 -6.45 -11.83
CA LEU A 88 21.27 -6.19 -13.24
C LEU A 88 21.99 -7.36 -13.90
N PRO A 89 21.75 -7.61 -15.20
CA PRO A 89 22.60 -8.49 -15.99
C PRO A 89 24.07 -8.05 -15.93
N ASP A 90 25.02 -9.00 -16.04
CA ASP A 90 26.46 -8.70 -15.95
C ASP A 90 26.95 -7.72 -17.01
N SER A 91 26.28 -7.67 -18.15
CA SER A 91 26.58 -6.76 -19.27
C SER A 91 26.12 -5.32 -19.03
N VAL A 92 25.31 -5.04 -18.00
CA VAL A 92 24.73 -3.72 -17.75
C VAL A 92 25.45 -3.04 -16.58
N GLN A 93 25.93 -1.81 -16.84
CA GLN A 93 26.57 -0.96 -15.85
C GLN A 93 25.79 0.35 -15.70
N LEU A 94 25.32 0.65 -14.51
CA LEU A 94 24.54 1.86 -14.23
C LEU A 94 25.26 3.14 -14.67
N ARG A 95 26.58 3.16 -14.57
CA ARG A 95 27.39 4.31 -14.97
C ARG A 95 27.13 4.78 -16.41
N ASN A 96 26.73 3.87 -17.30
CA ASN A 96 26.49 4.19 -18.71
C ASN A 96 25.17 4.94 -18.97
N PHE A 97 24.31 5.07 -17.96
CA PHE A 97 22.99 5.67 -18.05
C PHE A 97 22.89 7.04 -17.35
N TYR A 98 24.00 7.52 -16.76
CA TYR A 98 24.07 8.79 -16.07
C TYR A 98 25.28 9.61 -16.57
N THR A 99 25.20 10.94 -16.47
CA THR A 99 26.40 11.77 -16.55
C THR A 99 27.30 11.49 -15.35
N ASN A 100 28.54 11.96 -15.42
CA ASN A 100 29.47 11.81 -14.27
C ASN A 100 28.91 12.50 -13.01
N GLU A 101 28.30 13.67 -13.17
CA GLU A 101 27.71 14.46 -12.10
C GLU A 101 26.54 13.71 -11.47
N GLN A 102 25.60 13.21 -12.27
CA GLN A 102 24.45 12.44 -11.82
C GLN A 102 24.86 11.15 -11.09
N TYR A 103 25.85 10.44 -11.65
CA TYR A 103 26.37 9.23 -11.02
C TYR A 103 26.97 9.49 -9.64
N LEU A 104 27.75 10.57 -9.52
CA LEU A 104 28.35 10.98 -8.24
C LEU A 104 27.29 11.46 -7.24
N GLU A 105 26.28 12.17 -7.70
CA GLU A 105 25.17 12.62 -6.86
C GLU A 105 24.40 11.42 -6.28
N ILE A 106 24.06 10.44 -7.11
CA ILE A 106 23.40 9.21 -6.68
C ILE A 106 24.29 8.45 -5.69
N ASP A 107 25.58 8.26 -6.01
CA ASP A 107 26.54 7.58 -5.13
C ASP A 107 26.62 8.24 -3.75
N GLN A 108 26.73 9.56 -3.72
CA GLN A 108 26.80 10.32 -2.48
C GLN A 108 25.50 10.20 -1.68
N ALA A 109 24.35 10.33 -2.32
CA ALA A 109 23.06 10.20 -1.67
C ALA A 109 22.85 8.81 -1.04
N LEU A 110 23.21 7.75 -1.76
CA LEU A 110 23.17 6.38 -1.25
C LEU A 110 24.12 6.17 -0.07
N ARG A 111 25.37 6.70 -0.14
CA ARG A 111 26.33 6.64 0.98
C ARG A 111 25.80 7.32 2.23
N ILE A 112 25.19 8.49 2.09
CA ILE A 112 24.65 9.26 3.23
C ILE A 112 23.45 8.55 3.86
N ASN A 113 22.56 7.94 3.05
CA ASN A 113 21.30 7.41 3.53
C ASN A 113 21.33 5.89 3.79
N LEU A 114 22.10 5.12 3.00
CA LEU A 114 22.20 3.66 3.10
C LEU A 114 23.53 3.17 3.67
N ASN A 115 24.49 4.07 3.95
CA ASN A 115 25.86 3.74 4.33
C ASN A 115 26.60 2.88 3.27
N MET A 116 26.12 2.87 2.04
CA MET A 116 26.70 2.11 0.93
C MET A 116 26.56 2.91 -0.36
N GLY A 117 27.62 2.94 -1.16
CA GLY A 117 27.63 3.61 -2.46
C GLY A 117 27.43 2.64 -3.63
N LEU A 118 27.48 3.19 -4.84
CA LEU A 118 27.33 2.43 -6.09
C LEU A 118 28.48 1.43 -6.33
N ASP A 119 29.62 1.57 -5.64
CA ASP A 119 30.67 0.55 -5.61
C ASP A 119 30.18 -0.81 -5.08
N LYS A 120 29.21 -0.80 -4.17
CA LYS A 120 28.57 -2.01 -3.63
C LYS A 120 27.20 -2.28 -4.21
N LEU A 121 26.42 -1.23 -4.47
CA LEU A 121 25.03 -1.31 -4.87
C LEU A 121 24.80 -1.23 -6.39
N GLY A 122 25.82 -0.88 -7.17
CA GLY A 122 25.70 -0.61 -8.61
C GLY A 122 25.32 -1.82 -9.49
N ARG A 123 25.20 -3.00 -8.89
CA ARG A 123 24.63 -4.20 -9.53
C ARG A 123 23.13 -4.36 -9.34
N MET A 124 22.51 -3.50 -8.53
CA MET A 124 21.08 -3.54 -8.30
C MET A 124 20.33 -2.74 -9.35
N LYS A 125 19.10 -3.16 -9.67
CA LYS A 125 18.20 -2.39 -10.56
C LYS A 125 17.89 -1.02 -9.96
N PRO A 126 17.79 0.04 -10.80
CA PRO A 126 17.51 1.40 -10.32
C PRO A 126 16.19 1.51 -9.54
N SER A 127 15.14 0.79 -9.96
CA SER A 127 13.85 0.74 -9.22
C SER A 127 14.03 0.25 -7.79
N TYR A 128 14.88 -0.77 -7.59
CA TYR A 128 15.14 -1.30 -6.25
C TYR A 128 15.99 -0.34 -5.41
N LEU A 129 16.98 0.32 -6.02
CA LEU A 129 17.77 1.36 -5.34
C LEU A 129 16.90 2.55 -4.93
N ALA A 130 15.99 2.98 -5.79
CA ALA A 130 15.03 4.04 -5.48
C ALA A 130 14.14 3.66 -4.29
N GLU A 131 13.66 2.41 -4.25
CA GLU A 131 12.83 1.92 -3.16
C GLU A 131 13.62 1.81 -1.84
N MET A 132 14.84 1.30 -1.86
CA MET A 132 15.72 1.29 -0.68
C MET A 132 15.95 2.70 -0.15
N TYR A 133 16.22 3.66 -1.05
CA TYR A 133 16.42 5.05 -0.67
C TYR A 133 15.16 5.69 -0.08
N ARG A 134 13.98 5.47 -0.70
CA ARG A 134 12.68 5.91 -0.14
C ARG A 134 12.45 5.37 1.25
N ASN A 135 12.68 4.07 1.48
CA ASN A 135 12.49 3.47 2.80
C ASN A 135 13.33 4.17 3.87
N GLU A 136 14.59 4.50 3.57
CA GLU A 136 15.44 5.25 4.52
C GLU A 136 14.96 6.70 4.72
N LEU A 137 14.45 7.36 3.68
CA LEU A 137 13.79 8.66 3.85
C LEU A 137 12.57 8.55 4.78
N MET A 138 11.73 7.52 4.62
CA MET A 138 10.54 7.33 5.45
C MET A 138 10.91 7.01 6.89
N LYS A 139 11.93 6.20 7.13
CA LYS A 139 12.46 5.95 8.49
C LYS A 139 12.88 7.26 9.16
N ARG A 140 13.62 8.10 8.44
CA ARG A 140 14.16 9.37 8.96
C ARG A 140 13.11 10.45 9.17
N TRP A 141 12.19 10.62 8.21
CA TRP A 141 11.30 11.77 8.15
C TRP A 141 9.88 11.50 8.65
N LEU A 142 9.45 10.25 8.61
CA LEU A 142 8.10 9.83 9.02
C LEU A 142 8.11 8.86 10.21
N ASN A 143 9.28 8.61 10.79
CA ASN A 143 9.46 7.66 11.89
C ASN A 143 8.89 6.27 11.54
N TYR A 144 9.11 5.84 10.29
CA TYR A 144 8.68 4.54 9.80
C TYR A 144 9.59 3.44 10.36
N ASP A 145 8.97 2.34 10.78
CA ASP A 145 9.65 1.12 11.20
C ASP A 145 9.03 -0.06 10.42
N GLU A 146 9.81 -0.68 9.56
CA GLU A 146 9.38 -1.78 8.70
C GLU A 146 8.93 -3.00 9.52
N ASP A 147 9.59 -3.28 10.64
CA ASP A 147 9.24 -4.41 11.51
C ASP A 147 7.91 -4.20 12.22
N ARG A 148 7.50 -2.94 12.34
CA ARG A 148 6.24 -2.51 12.95
C ARG A 148 5.17 -2.11 11.94
N SER A 149 5.35 -2.41 10.66
CA SER A 149 4.35 -2.12 9.65
C SER A 149 3.06 -2.90 9.87
N MET A 150 1.90 -2.21 9.80
CA MET A 150 0.60 -2.86 9.90
C MET A 150 0.30 -3.81 8.74
N GLU A 151 0.96 -3.64 7.59
CA GLU A 151 0.70 -4.40 6.38
C GLU A 151 0.98 -5.90 6.57
N THR A 152 2.08 -6.23 7.25
CA THR A 152 2.49 -7.62 7.50
C THR A 152 2.01 -8.19 8.83
N PHE A 153 1.33 -7.40 9.65
CA PHE A 153 0.97 -7.79 11.01
C PHE A 153 0.12 -9.06 11.08
N PHE A 154 -1.02 -9.10 10.37
CA PHE A 154 -1.94 -10.23 10.42
C PHE A 154 -1.38 -11.49 9.76
N GLU A 155 -0.53 -11.33 8.74
CA GLU A 155 0.21 -12.45 8.15
C GLU A 155 1.17 -13.08 9.18
N LYS A 156 1.99 -12.27 9.85
CA LYS A 156 2.90 -12.74 10.91
C LYS A 156 2.14 -13.46 12.03
N VAL A 157 1.01 -12.89 12.47
CA VAL A 157 0.15 -13.53 13.51
C VAL A 157 -0.44 -14.85 13.02
N ALA A 158 -0.91 -14.91 11.78
CA ALA A 158 -1.46 -16.13 11.19
C ALA A 158 -0.43 -17.25 11.14
N LEU A 159 0.81 -16.93 10.70
CA LEU A 159 1.92 -17.87 10.66
C LEU A 159 2.25 -18.44 12.03
N GLN A 160 2.37 -17.58 13.03
CA GLN A 160 2.64 -17.99 14.40
C GLN A 160 1.53 -18.89 14.99
N SER A 161 0.30 -18.72 14.48
CA SER A 161 -0.88 -19.46 14.94
C SER A 161 -1.23 -20.67 14.05
N ASN A 162 -0.39 -21.01 13.07
CA ASN A 162 -0.63 -22.05 12.06
C ASN A 162 -1.94 -21.86 11.28
N ILE A 163 -2.37 -20.62 11.06
CA ILE A 163 -3.49 -20.27 10.20
C ILE A 163 -2.96 -20.19 8.76
N PRO A 164 -3.62 -20.83 7.78
CA PRO A 164 -3.20 -20.78 6.38
C PRO A 164 -3.13 -19.36 5.84
N VAL A 165 -2.05 -19.02 5.13
CA VAL A 165 -1.85 -17.75 4.44
C VAL A 165 -1.72 -18.00 2.93
N TYR A 166 -2.40 -17.20 2.15
CA TYR A 166 -2.42 -17.28 0.68
C TYR A 166 -2.02 -15.92 0.09
N GLY A 167 -1.14 -15.94 -0.92
CA GLY A 167 -0.84 -14.77 -1.75
C GLY A 167 -1.82 -14.68 -2.93
N LEU A 168 -2.19 -13.45 -3.30
CA LEU A 168 -2.97 -13.20 -4.51
C LEU A 168 -2.08 -13.16 -5.75
N ASP A 169 -0.86 -12.66 -5.63
CA ASP A 169 0.10 -12.68 -6.72
C ASP A 169 1.06 -13.85 -6.55
N ASP A 170 1.50 -14.39 -7.66
CA ASP A 170 2.61 -15.32 -7.69
C ASP A 170 3.98 -14.58 -7.67
N VAL A 171 5.05 -15.34 -7.55
CA VAL A 171 6.43 -14.81 -7.50
C VAL A 171 6.77 -14.02 -8.77
N GLY A 172 6.38 -14.52 -9.95
CA GLY A 172 6.67 -13.88 -11.23
C GLY A 172 5.95 -12.54 -11.37
N GLU A 173 4.66 -12.49 -10.98
CA GLU A 173 3.89 -11.25 -10.94
C GLU A 173 4.48 -10.24 -9.97
N THR A 174 4.89 -10.69 -8.79
CA THR A 174 5.54 -9.84 -7.79
C THR A 174 6.86 -9.30 -8.30
N MET A 175 7.71 -10.15 -8.89
CA MET A 175 8.98 -9.71 -9.50
C MET A 175 8.76 -8.67 -10.58
N TYR A 176 7.78 -8.91 -11.48
CA TYR A 176 7.43 -7.96 -12.52
C TYR A 176 7.01 -6.61 -11.93
N MET A 177 6.13 -6.61 -10.93
CA MET A 177 5.62 -5.39 -10.31
C MET A 177 6.70 -4.56 -9.60
N ILE A 178 7.67 -5.22 -8.98
CA ILE A 178 8.72 -4.54 -8.22
C ILE A 178 9.88 -4.09 -9.12
N PHE A 179 10.29 -4.93 -10.08
CA PHE A 179 11.57 -4.75 -10.75
C PHE A 179 11.50 -4.45 -12.25
N ASP A 180 10.44 -4.87 -12.93
CA ASP A 180 10.43 -4.90 -14.40
C ASP A 180 9.21 -4.21 -15.01
N ARG A 181 8.33 -3.65 -14.19
CA ARG A 181 7.14 -2.95 -14.65
C ARG A 181 7.50 -1.74 -15.49
N GLU A 182 8.46 -0.95 -15.03
CA GLU A 182 8.92 0.22 -15.73
C GLU A 182 10.10 -0.10 -16.65
N PRO A 183 10.14 0.48 -17.87
CA PRO A 183 11.31 0.37 -18.74
C PRO A 183 12.58 0.84 -18.03
N PHE A 184 13.70 0.19 -18.31
CA PHE A 184 14.94 0.41 -17.58
C PHE A 184 15.41 1.89 -17.55
N HIS A 185 15.26 2.61 -18.67
CA HIS A 185 15.62 4.03 -18.70
C HIS A 185 14.75 4.89 -17.76
N TRP A 186 13.46 4.54 -17.60
CA TRP A 186 12.58 5.21 -16.67
C TRP A 186 12.94 4.89 -15.21
N GLN A 187 13.37 3.67 -14.93
CA GLN A 187 13.90 3.32 -13.60
C GLN A 187 15.15 4.16 -13.27
N CYS A 188 16.02 4.42 -14.27
CA CYS A 188 17.18 5.29 -14.08
C CYS A 188 16.78 6.75 -13.82
N GLU A 189 15.81 7.28 -14.58
CA GLU A 189 15.29 8.62 -14.35
C GLU A 189 14.60 8.75 -12.99
N GLU A 190 13.86 7.73 -12.59
CA GLU A 190 13.19 7.68 -11.30
C GLU A 190 14.18 7.73 -10.14
N LEU A 191 15.23 6.88 -10.17
CA LEU A 191 16.27 6.89 -9.15
C LEU A 191 16.91 8.28 -9.01
N LEU A 192 17.22 8.93 -10.14
CA LEU A 192 17.77 10.28 -10.12
C LEU A 192 16.80 11.28 -9.50
N LYS A 193 15.52 11.28 -9.90
CA LYS A 193 14.49 12.19 -9.37
C LYS A 193 14.27 12.02 -7.86
N VAL A 194 14.27 10.78 -7.38
CA VAL A 194 14.10 10.49 -5.95
C VAL A 194 15.28 11.04 -5.14
N VAL A 195 16.49 10.99 -5.70
CA VAL A 195 17.70 11.55 -5.09
C VAL A 195 17.70 13.08 -5.14
N GLU A 196 17.35 13.68 -6.26
CA GLU A 196 17.32 15.14 -6.46
C GLU A 196 16.20 15.83 -5.64
N TYR A 197 15.05 15.15 -5.45
CA TYR A 197 13.87 15.74 -4.81
C TYR A 197 13.28 14.87 -3.68
N PRO A 198 14.08 14.48 -2.68
CA PRO A 198 13.64 13.56 -1.63
C PRO A 198 12.45 14.09 -0.82
N GLU A 199 12.31 15.41 -0.70
CA GLU A 199 11.18 16.02 -0.01
C GLU A 199 9.84 15.83 -0.74
N LYS A 200 9.82 15.57 -2.06
CA LYS A 200 8.59 15.23 -2.79
C LYS A 200 8.10 13.85 -2.38
N GLU A 201 9.00 12.88 -2.25
CA GLU A 201 8.67 11.53 -1.78
C GLU A 201 8.05 11.57 -0.38
N VAL A 202 8.69 12.31 0.53
CA VAL A 202 8.19 12.46 1.91
C VAL A 202 6.82 13.14 1.96
N ARG A 203 6.60 14.19 1.13
CA ARG A 203 5.29 14.84 1.05
C ARG A 203 4.23 13.92 0.50
N PHE A 204 4.55 13.16 -0.55
CA PHE A 204 3.64 12.18 -1.14
C PHE A 204 3.18 11.16 -0.10
N GLU A 205 4.12 10.50 0.59
CA GLU A 205 3.81 9.49 1.61
C GLU A 205 3.05 10.09 2.80
N ARG A 206 3.37 11.31 3.21
CA ARG A 206 2.62 12.01 4.26
C ARG A 206 1.16 12.22 3.87
N SER A 207 0.90 12.61 2.62
CA SER A 207 -0.45 12.79 2.10
C SER A 207 -1.23 11.47 2.04
N ILE A 208 -0.58 10.39 1.61
CA ILE A 208 -1.15 9.03 1.60
C ILE A 208 -1.50 8.58 3.03
N ARG A 209 -0.59 8.76 3.99
CA ARG A 209 -0.84 8.41 5.40
C ARG A 209 -2.02 9.21 5.98
N GLU A 210 -2.09 10.50 5.71
CA GLU A 210 -3.18 11.35 6.17
C GLU A 210 -4.53 10.88 5.58
N MET A 211 -4.63 10.69 4.27
CA MET A 211 -5.84 10.16 3.64
C MET A 211 -6.25 8.80 4.22
N TYR A 212 -5.28 7.92 4.47
CA TYR A 212 -5.52 6.61 5.08
C TYR A 212 -6.09 6.74 6.50
N GLN A 213 -5.52 7.60 7.33
CA GLN A 213 -5.98 7.84 8.71
C GLN A 213 -7.44 8.28 8.79
N TYR A 214 -7.93 8.93 7.73
CA TYR A 214 -9.34 9.35 7.61
C TYR A 214 -10.20 8.38 6.78
N GLY A 215 -9.66 7.23 6.36
CA GLY A 215 -10.39 6.25 5.58
C GLY A 215 -10.76 6.70 4.16
N ARG A 216 -10.04 7.67 3.60
CA ARG A 216 -10.32 8.31 2.30
C ARG A 216 -9.73 7.48 1.15
N LEU A 217 -10.14 6.19 1.04
CA LEU A 217 -9.55 5.25 0.07
C LEU A 217 -9.75 5.69 -1.39
N THR A 218 -10.90 6.29 -1.71
CA THR A 218 -11.17 6.80 -3.06
C THR A 218 -10.25 7.96 -3.40
N ASP A 219 -10.04 8.87 -2.46
CA ASP A 219 -9.14 10.01 -2.66
C ASP A 219 -7.69 9.55 -2.81
N MET A 220 -7.26 8.54 -2.04
CA MET A 220 -5.95 7.91 -2.21
C MET A 220 -5.77 7.38 -3.63
N ALA A 221 -6.77 6.64 -4.14
CA ALA A 221 -6.72 6.09 -5.49
C ALA A 221 -6.62 7.17 -6.57
N TYR A 222 -7.31 8.29 -6.41
CA TYR A 222 -7.19 9.43 -7.34
C TYR A 222 -5.87 10.20 -7.15
N PHE A 223 -5.42 10.38 -5.92
CA PHE A 223 -4.18 11.08 -5.60
C PHE A 223 -2.96 10.40 -6.23
N VAL A 224 -2.86 9.08 -6.10
CA VAL A 224 -1.78 8.28 -6.69
C VAL A 224 -1.77 8.37 -8.23
N LYS A 225 -2.95 8.50 -8.85
CA LYS A 225 -3.10 8.59 -10.31
C LYS A 225 -2.88 10.00 -10.88
N ALA A 226 -2.90 11.02 -10.04
CA ALA A 226 -2.79 12.40 -10.52
C ALA A 226 -1.39 12.65 -11.11
N PRO A 227 -1.29 13.21 -12.34
CA PRO A 227 0.00 13.43 -13.02
C PRO A 227 1.00 14.25 -12.19
N ASP A 228 0.52 15.25 -11.45
CA ASP A 228 1.36 16.13 -10.63
C ASP A 228 1.92 15.42 -9.38
N ASN A 229 1.32 14.30 -8.98
CA ASN A 229 1.73 13.50 -7.85
C ASN A 229 2.57 12.28 -8.25
N GLN A 230 2.82 12.11 -9.55
CA GLN A 230 3.65 11.01 -10.03
C GLN A 230 5.09 11.23 -9.61
N THR A 231 5.47 10.54 -8.56
CA THR A 231 6.87 10.39 -8.15
C THR A 231 7.49 9.24 -8.92
N SER A 232 6.86 8.06 -8.85
CA SER A 232 7.32 6.82 -9.48
C SER A 232 6.24 6.09 -10.27
N LEU A 233 4.97 6.39 -10.01
CA LEU A 233 3.87 5.74 -10.70
C LEU A 233 3.56 6.49 -11.98
N SER A 234 3.93 5.93 -13.13
CA SER A 234 3.55 6.47 -14.44
C SER A 234 2.05 6.25 -14.69
N TYR A 235 1.49 7.03 -15.63
CA TYR A 235 0.08 6.87 -16.04
C TYR A 235 -0.25 5.43 -16.50
N SER A 236 0.73 4.68 -17.00
CA SER A 236 0.60 3.25 -17.33
C SER A 236 0.23 2.40 -16.12
N ASP A 237 0.60 2.80 -14.93
CA ASP A 237 0.33 2.06 -13.69
C ASP A 237 -1.15 1.99 -13.36
N TYR A 238 -1.94 2.98 -13.73
CA TYR A 238 -3.38 2.91 -13.53
C TYR A 238 -4.01 1.69 -14.22
N GLN A 239 -3.63 1.43 -15.45
CA GLN A 239 -4.10 0.25 -16.18
C GLN A 239 -3.57 -1.05 -15.54
N VAL A 240 -2.35 -1.03 -15.05
CA VAL A 240 -1.76 -2.15 -14.33
C VAL A 240 -2.54 -2.43 -13.05
N PHE A 241 -2.88 -1.41 -12.25
CA PHE A 241 -3.70 -1.58 -11.05
C PHE A 241 -5.10 -2.11 -11.37
N ALA A 242 -5.78 -1.56 -12.38
CA ALA A 242 -7.09 -2.04 -12.79
C ALA A 242 -7.06 -3.50 -13.26
N LYS A 243 -6.03 -3.89 -14.02
CA LYS A 243 -5.82 -5.27 -14.48
C LYS A 243 -5.52 -6.20 -13.30
N ARG A 244 -4.63 -5.80 -12.38
CA ARG A 244 -4.29 -6.56 -11.18
C ARG A 244 -5.53 -6.79 -10.32
N ASN A 245 -6.35 -5.76 -10.09
CA ASN A 245 -7.60 -5.89 -9.37
C ASN A 245 -8.56 -6.90 -10.01
N LYS A 246 -8.66 -6.94 -11.35
CA LYS A 246 -9.47 -7.93 -12.06
C LYS A 246 -8.99 -9.36 -11.83
N GLU A 247 -7.70 -9.59 -11.84
CA GLU A 247 -7.12 -10.91 -11.54
C GLU A 247 -7.34 -11.26 -10.06
N TRP A 248 -7.14 -10.31 -9.16
CA TRP A 248 -7.41 -10.51 -7.74
C TRP A 248 -8.87 -10.85 -7.44
N VAL A 249 -9.83 -10.23 -8.12
CA VAL A 249 -11.25 -10.60 -7.99
C VAL A 249 -11.48 -12.07 -8.36
N LYS A 250 -10.88 -12.54 -9.47
CA LYS A 250 -10.99 -13.94 -9.89
C LYS A 250 -10.41 -14.89 -8.84
N ARG A 251 -9.22 -14.56 -8.30
CA ARG A 251 -8.53 -15.37 -7.29
C ARG A 251 -9.23 -15.33 -5.93
N LEU A 252 -9.79 -14.19 -5.54
CA LEU A 252 -10.55 -14.03 -4.30
C LEU A 252 -11.91 -14.73 -4.33
N THR A 253 -12.57 -14.79 -5.47
CA THR A 253 -13.94 -15.29 -5.57
C THR A 253 -14.13 -16.69 -4.98
N PRO A 254 -13.30 -17.71 -5.24
CA PRO A 254 -13.40 -19.01 -4.59
C PRO A 254 -13.29 -18.91 -3.06
N HIS A 255 -12.28 -18.20 -2.55
CA HIS A 255 -12.07 -18.02 -1.12
C HIS A 255 -13.24 -17.29 -0.44
N LEU A 256 -13.81 -16.29 -1.10
CA LEU A 256 -14.94 -15.54 -0.60
C LEU A 256 -16.22 -16.38 -0.56
N ARG A 257 -16.41 -17.31 -1.51
CA ARG A 257 -17.54 -18.26 -1.50
C ARG A 257 -17.40 -19.26 -0.36
N GLU A 258 -16.22 -19.77 -0.10
CA GLU A 258 -15.96 -20.58 1.09
C GLU A 258 -16.17 -19.79 2.39
N GLY A 259 -15.90 -18.48 2.36
CA GLY A 259 -16.03 -17.57 3.50
C GLY A 259 -14.90 -17.68 4.50
N LYS A 260 -15.03 -16.92 5.59
CA LYS A 260 -14.08 -16.87 6.73
C LYS A 260 -12.64 -16.52 6.34
N ALA A 261 -12.46 -15.70 5.30
CA ALA A 261 -11.17 -15.16 4.92
C ALA A 261 -10.97 -13.77 5.55
N PHE A 262 -9.80 -13.53 6.13
CA PHE A 262 -9.33 -12.19 6.50
C PHE A 262 -8.30 -11.75 5.46
N ILE A 263 -8.61 -10.67 4.75
CA ILE A 263 -7.85 -10.22 3.58
C ILE A 263 -7.18 -8.91 3.94
N THR A 264 -5.87 -8.81 3.73
CA THR A 264 -5.07 -7.60 3.96
C THR A 264 -4.44 -7.14 2.66
N LEU A 265 -4.84 -5.98 2.17
CA LEU A 265 -4.35 -5.43 0.91
C LEU A 265 -4.09 -3.94 1.05
N ASN A 266 -3.10 -3.43 0.33
CA ASN A 266 -2.77 -2.02 0.35
C ASN A 266 -3.98 -1.17 -0.09
N ALA A 267 -4.24 -0.13 0.68
CA ALA A 267 -5.40 0.75 0.53
C ALA A 267 -5.55 1.37 -0.86
N ILE A 268 -4.43 1.61 -1.56
CA ILE A 268 -4.43 2.22 -2.91
C ILE A 268 -5.16 1.38 -3.96
N TYR A 269 -5.30 0.06 -3.74
CA TYR A 269 -5.99 -0.84 -4.65
C TYR A 269 -7.50 -0.91 -4.41
N LEU A 270 -7.98 -0.47 -3.23
CA LEU A 270 -9.36 -0.73 -2.81
C LEU A 270 -10.35 0.32 -3.28
N GLY A 271 -9.94 1.59 -3.31
CA GLY A 271 -10.82 2.73 -3.58
C GLY A 271 -11.01 3.05 -5.06
N GLY A 272 -12.02 3.89 -5.35
CA GLY A 272 -12.33 4.35 -6.71
C GLY A 272 -13.20 3.39 -7.53
N GLU A 273 -13.54 3.81 -8.74
CA GLU A 273 -14.44 3.06 -9.64
C GLU A 273 -13.83 1.74 -10.11
N ASP A 274 -12.50 1.72 -10.36
CA ASP A 274 -11.73 0.55 -10.74
C ASP A 274 -11.10 -0.15 -9.53
N GLY A 275 -11.41 0.31 -8.32
CA GLY A 275 -10.92 -0.29 -7.09
C GLY A 275 -11.50 -1.67 -6.84
N LEU A 276 -10.76 -2.48 -6.08
CA LEU A 276 -11.16 -3.86 -5.78
C LEU A 276 -12.55 -3.95 -5.13
N LEU A 277 -12.91 -3.00 -4.24
CA LEU A 277 -14.22 -3.00 -3.61
C LEU A 277 -15.36 -2.79 -4.61
N ALA A 278 -15.17 -1.95 -5.62
CA ALA A 278 -16.14 -1.73 -6.69
C ALA A 278 -16.27 -2.97 -7.59
N GLN A 279 -15.14 -3.56 -7.96
CA GLN A 279 -15.13 -4.78 -8.79
C GLN A 279 -15.77 -5.98 -8.09
N LEU A 280 -15.52 -6.19 -6.80
CA LEU A 280 -16.19 -7.23 -6.01
C LEU A 280 -17.71 -7.00 -5.91
N LYS A 281 -18.16 -5.74 -5.84
CA LYS A 281 -19.61 -5.43 -5.90
C LYS A 281 -20.19 -5.79 -7.28
N ALA A 282 -19.48 -5.51 -8.36
CA ALA A 282 -19.90 -5.88 -9.72
C ALA A 282 -20.01 -7.40 -9.89
N GLU A 283 -19.18 -8.19 -9.19
CA GLU A 283 -19.28 -9.66 -9.11
C GLU A 283 -20.43 -10.16 -8.21
N GLY A 284 -21.26 -9.27 -7.65
CA GLY A 284 -22.42 -9.61 -6.85
C GLY A 284 -22.16 -9.79 -5.35
N PHE A 285 -20.97 -9.50 -4.87
CA PHE A 285 -20.71 -9.46 -3.43
C PHE A 285 -21.29 -8.20 -2.78
N ARG A 286 -21.79 -8.36 -1.56
CA ARG A 286 -22.24 -7.24 -0.71
C ARG A 286 -21.08 -6.82 0.19
N ILE A 287 -20.69 -5.57 0.05
CA ILE A 287 -19.58 -4.98 0.83
C ILE A 287 -20.17 -3.92 1.73
N LYS A 288 -19.94 -4.08 3.02
CA LYS A 288 -20.36 -3.12 4.07
C LYS A 288 -19.16 -2.77 4.94
N ALA A 289 -19.01 -1.50 5.25
CA ALA A 289 -18.05 -1.08 6.24
C ALA A 289 -18.35 -1.69 7.61
N VAL A 290 -17.30 -2.06 8.32
CA VAL A 290 -17.42 -2.52 9.71
C VAL A 290 -17.33 -1.30 10.61
N ASN A 291 -18.47 -0.92 11.17
CA ASN A 291 -18.58 0.17 12.14
C ASN A 291 -18.58 -0.41 13.56
N LYS A 292 -18.55 0.47 14.56
CA LYS A 292 -18.70 0.12 15.98
C LYS A 292 -19.95 -0.73 16.24
#